data_0f317c8287d9407d2c2d4fd1aa9bcb8b
#
_entry.id   0f317c8287d9407d2c2d4fd1aa9bcb8b
#
_cell.length_a   1.000
_cell.length_b   1.000
_cell.length_c   1.000
_cell.angle_alpha   90.00
_cell.angle_beta   90.00
_cell.angle_gamma   90.00
#
_symmetry.space_group_name_H-M   'P 1'
#
loop_
_entity.id
_entity.type
_entity.pdbx_description
1 polymer ?
#
loop_
_entity_poly.entity_id
_entity_poly.type
_entity_poly.pdbx_seq_one_letter_code
_entity_poly.pdbx_strand_id
1 'polypeptide(L)'
;MTSPISISLEVNGERVDAQVLPRLNLADFLREQLQLTGTHVGCEHGVCGACTVRVNGEIVRSCLMLAVQTNGASVQTIEGLSDSGEVADLQAAFRDRNALQCGFCTPGMLMAAQDLLKQQTEPDREKIREYLSGNYCRCTGYQAIIDAVETTARARGRRTA
;
A
#
# COMPACT_ATOMS: atom_id res chain seq x y z
N MET A 1 6.62 3.24 -33.28
CA MET A 1 6.67 2.41 -32.07
C MET A 1 7.53 3.18 -31.06
N THR A 2 7.03 3.43 -29.86
CA THR A 2 7.80 4.14 -28.82
C THR A 2 8.86 3.20 -28.26
N SER A 3 10.13 3.63 -28.30
CA SER A 3 11.25 2.86 -27.76
C SER A 3 11.15 2.77 -26.23
N PRO A 4 11.57 1.66 -25.61
CA PRO A 4 11.70 1.56 -24.16
C PRO A 4 12.66 2.62 -23.59
N ILE A 5 12.39 3.05 -22.36
CA ILE A 5 13.20 4.00 -21.61
C ILE A 5 13.87 3.25 -20.46
N SER A 6 15.18 3.47 -20.26
CA SER A 6 15.91 2.95 -19.11
C SER A 6 15.54 3.74 -17.87
N ILE A 7 15.20 3.04 -16.80
CA ILE A 7 14.99 3.61 -15.46
C ILE A 7 15.83 2.85 -14.44
N SER A 8 16.24 3.55 -13.38
CA SER A 8 16.91 2.99 -12.21
C SER A 8 16.18 3.52 -10.97
N LEU A 9 15.71 2.61 -10.10
CA LEU A 9 14.96 2.97 -8.90
C LEU A 9 15.29 1.97 -7.79
N GLU A 10 14.87 2.28 -6.57
CA GLU A 10 14.90 1.34 -5.47
C GLU A 10 13.50 0.75 -5.27
N VAL A 11 13.38 -0.56 -5.15
CA VAL A 11 12.12 -1.24 -4.83
C VAL A 11 12.33 -2.15 -3.63
N ASN A 12 11.62 -1.89 -2.54
CA ASN A 12 11.72 -2.62 -1.27
C ASN A 12 13.16 -2.71 -0.72
N GLY A 13 13.96 -1.65 -0.92
CA GLY A 13 15.36 -1.59 -0.48
C GLY A 13 16.37 -2.17 -1.48
N GLU A 14 15.93 -2.73 -2.59
CA GLU A 14 16.79 -3.29 -3.64
C GLU A 14 16.83 -2.39 -4.86
N ARG A 15 18.02 -2.19 -5.43
CA ARG A 15 18.19 -1.44 -6.69
C ARG A 15 17.68 -2.26 -7.87
N VAL A 16 16.86 -1.63 -8.69
CA VAL A 16 16.27 -2.18 -9.90
C VAL A 16 16.63 -1.30 -11.10
N ASP A 17 17.29 -1.88 -12.10
CA ASP A 17 17.54 -1.26 -13.41
C ASP A 17 16.63 -1.95 -14.44
N ALA A 18 15.78 -1.20 -15.13
CA ALA A 18 14.77 -1.77 -16.03
C ALA A 18 14.59 -0.98 -17.33
N GLN A 19 14.04 -1.66 -18.34
CA GLN A 19 13.59 -1.04 -19.59
C GLN A 19 12.06 -1.03 -19.60
N VAL A 20 11.44 0.14 -19.63
CA VAL A 20 9.99 0.28 -19.56
C VAL A 20 9.44 1.04 -20.77
N LEU A 21 8.26 0.66 -21.23
CA LEU A 21 7.54 1.47 -22.21
C LEU A 21 7.05 2.76 -21.55
N PRO A 22 7.11 3.91 -22.24
CA PRO A 22 6.69 5.21 -21.66
C PRO A 22 5.29 5.23 -21.08
N ARG A 23 4.38 4.38 -21.59
CA ARG A 23 2.98 4.28 -21.17
C ARG A 23 2.71 3.25 -20.07
N LEU A 24 3.72 2.48 -19.64
CA LEU A 24 3.57 1.47 -18.61
C LEU A 24 3.31 2.14 -17.28
N ASN A 25 2.19 1.82 -16.61
CA ASN A 25 1.93 2.31 -15.27
C ASN A 25 2.77 1.55 -14.22
N LEU A 26 2.94 2.15 -13.05
CA LEU A 26 3.75 1.59 -11.97
C LEU A 26 3.16 0.27 -11.43
N ALA A 27 1.83 0.12 -11.37
CA ALA A 27 1.20 -1.11 -10.88
C ALA A 27 1.55 -2.31 -11.78
N ASP A 28 1.43 -2.15 -13.09
CA ASP A 28 1.76 -3.20 -14.05
C ASP A 28 3.26 -3.49 -14.06
N PHE A 29 4.10 -2.46 -13.95
CA PHE A 29 5.55 -2.64 -13.80
C PHE A 29 5.91 -3.51 -12.59
N LEU A 30 5.36 -3.19 -11.41
CA LEU A 30 5.59 -3.96 -10.18
C LEU A 30 5.09 -5.40 -10.31
N ARG A 31 3.90 -5.60 -10.86
CA ARG A 31 3.26 -6.92 -10.98
C ARG A 31 3.86 -7.80 -12.05
N GLU A 32 4.09 -7.25 -13.25
CA GLU A 32 4.45 -8.04 -14.43
C GLU A 32 5.95 -8.18 -14.63
N GLN A 33 6.71 -7.10 -14.39
CA GLN A 33 8.17 -7.16 -14.57
C GLN A 33 8.89 -7.58 -13.29
N LEU A 34 8.45 -7.12 -12.12
CA LEU A 34 9.10 -7.44 -10.85
C LEU A 34 8.42 -8.59 -10.09
N GLN A 35 7.29 -9.10 -10.56
CA GLN A 35 6.51 -10.18 -9.94
C GLN A 35 6.04 -9.86 -8.50
N LEU A 36 5.95 -8.58 -8.14
CA LEU A 36 5.42 -8.10 -6.86
C LEU A 36 3.89 -8.01 -6.96
N THR A 37 3.23 -9.15 -6.85
CA THR A 37 1.79 -9.31 -7.13
C THR A 37 0.87 -8.89 -6.00
N GLY A 38 1.40 -8.57 -4.82
CA GLY A 38 0.64 -8.04 -3.67
C GLY A 38 0.02 -6.66 -3.94
N THR A 39 0.57 -5.89 -4.89
CA THR A 39 -0.07 -4.68 -5.40
C THR A 39 -1.21 -5.07 -6.33
N HIS A 40 -2.48 -4.96 -5.88
CA HIS A 40 -3.64 -5.35 -6.68
C HIS A 40 -4.17 -4.20 -7.53
N VAL A 41 -4.78 -4.52 -8.68
CA VAL A 41 -5.39 -3.54 -9.59
C VAL A 41 -6.87 -3.81 -9.73
N GLY A 42 -7.74 -2.89 -9.26
CA GLY A 42 -9.19 -3.08 -9.25
C GLY A 42 -9.97 -2.11 -10.12
N CYS A 43 -9.50 -0.88 -10.37
CA CYS A 43 -10.28 0.13 -11.09
C CYS A 43 -9.54 0.89 -12.18
N GLU A 44 -8.21 0.97 -12.13
CA GLU A 44 -7.33 1.71 -13.05
C GLU A 44 -7.63 3.22 -13.19
N HIS A 45 -8.44 3.80 -12.29
CA HIS A 45 -8.71 5.25 -12.25
C HIS A 45 -8.62 5.86 -10.86
N GLY A 46 -7.86 5.22 -9.97
CA GLY A 46 -7.45 5.82 -8.69
C GLY A 46 -8.46 5.78 -7.56
N VAL A 47 -9.69 5.27 -7.77
CA VAL A 47 -10.77 5.31 -6.76
C VAL A 47 -10.71 4.19 -5.72
N CYS A 48 -10.37 2.95 -6.12
CA CYS A 48 -10.54 1.79 -5.24
C CYS A 48 -9.44 1.61 -4.19
N GLY A 49 -8.26 2.18 -4.40
CA GLY A 49 -7.13 2.08 -3.47
C GLY A 49 -6.42 0.73 -3.40
N ALA A 50 -6.83 -0.29 -4.18
CA ALA A 50 -6.19 -1.61 -4.16
C ALA A 50 -4.71 -1.57 -4.57
N CYS A 51 -4.34 -0.63 -5.46
CA CYS A 51 -2.99 -0.43 -5.98
C CYS A 51 -2.13 0.53 -5.17
N THR A 52 -2.47 0.81 -3.91
CA THR A 52 -1.70 1.71 -3.06
C THR A 52 -0.31 1.16 -2.80
N VAL A 53 0.72 1.97 -3.10
CA VAL A 53 2.13 1.75 -2.78
C VAL A 53 2.69 3.02 -2.15
N ARG A 54 3.92 2.96 -1.63
CA ARG A 54 4.64 4.14 -1.13
C ARG A 54 5.75 4.50 -2.12
N VAL A 55 5.82 5.77 -2.53
CA VAL A 55 6.90 6.31 -3.38
C VAL A 55 7.51 7.50 -2.66
N ASN A 56 8.82 7.44 -2.41
CA ASN A 56 9.56 8.47 -1.67
C ASN A 56 8.92 8.85 -0.33
N GLY A 57 8.34 7.87 0.37
CA GLY A 57 7.70 8.07 1.67
C GLY A 57 6.20 8.36 1.63
N GLU A 58 5.63 8.74 0.49
CA GLU A 58 4.22 9.11 0.32
C GLU A 58 3.39 7.99 -0.32
N ILE A 59 2.16 7.78 0.14
CA ILE A 59 1.25 6.80 -0.50
C ILE A 59 0.68 7.34 -1.81
N VAL A 60 0.75 6.52 -2.85
CA VAL A 60 0.25 6.84 -4.18
C VAL A 60 -0.61 5.73 -4.77
N ARG A 61 -1.42 6.05 -5.76
CA ARG A 61 -2.16 5.08 -6.59
C ARG A 61 -1.29 4.67 -7.77
N SER A 62 -0.61 3.54 -7.67
CA SER A 62 0.35 3.09 -8.69
C SER A 62 -0.27 2.90 -10.08
N CYS A 63 -1.57 2.64 -10.19
CA CYS A 63 -2.26 2.56 -11.49
C CYS A 63 -2.37 3.91 -12.23
N LEU A 64 -2.19 5.05 -11.53
CA LEU A 64 -2.20 6.40 -12.11
C LEU A 64 -0.81 6.99 -12.32
N MET A 65 0.23 6.32 -11.83
CA MET A 65 1.61 6.76 -11.96
C MET A 65 2.31 5.96 -13.07
N LEU A 66 3.03 6.62 -13.94
CA LEU A 66 3.83 5.93 -14.96
C LEU A 66 5.14 5.40 -14.34
N ALA A 67 5.57 4.22 -14.73
CA ALA A 67 6.82 3.63 -14.27
C ALA A 67 8.04 4.53 -14.55
N VAL A 68 8.05 5.25 -15.67
CA VAL A 68 9.11 6.22 -16.02
C VAL A 68 9.24 7.37 -15.01
N GLN A 69 8.18 7.71 -14.29
CA GLN A 69 8.20 8.76 -13.28
C GLN A 69 8.91 8.35 -11.98
N THR A 70 9.15 7.04 -11.79
CA THR A 70 9.84 6.52 -10.61
C THR A 70 11.36 6.41 -10.79
N ASN A 71 11.91 6.91 -11.90
CA ASN A 71 13.36 6.93 -12.08
C ASN A 71 14.05 7.73 -10.97
N GLY A 72 14.98 7.11 -10.24
CA GLY A 72 15.65 7.67 -9.07
C GLY A 72 14.82 7.66 -7.77
N ALA A 73 13.60 7.12 -7.78
CA ALA A 73 12.73 7.05 -6.60
C ALA A 73 12.96 5.78 -5.77
N SER A 74 12.50 5.83 -4.50
CA SER A 74 12.33 4.64 -3.65
C SER A 74 10.86 4.25 -3.61
N VAL A 75 10.56 3.00 -3.97
CA VAL A 75 9.22 2.42 -4.01
C VAL A 75 9.12 1.32 -2.97
N GLN A 76 8.09 1.36 -2.13
CA GLN A 76 7.78 0.28 -1.19
C GLN A 76 6.40 -0.29 -1.48
N THR A 77 6.34 -1.62 -1.59
CA THR A 77 5.11 -2.39 -1.74
C THR A 77 4.75 -3.10 -0.44
N ILE A 78 3.61 -3.77 -0.42
CA ILE A 78 3.18 -4.54 0.76
C ILE A 78 4.16 -5.68 1.08
N GLU A 79 4.83 -6.24 0.08
CA GLU A 79 5.86 -7.27 0.28
C GLU A 79 7.00 -6.71 1.13
N GLY A 80 7.58 -5.58 0.75
CA GLY A 80 8.67 -4.96 1.52
C GLY A 80 8.27 -4.55 2.93
N LEU A 81 7.03 -4.05 3.13
CA LEU A 81 6.52 -3.76 4.47
C LEU A 81 6.31 -5.03 5.31
N SER A 82 5.93 -6.13 4.68
CA SER A 82 5.76 -7.43 5.36
C SER A 82 7.11 -8.01 5.75
N ASP A 83 8.08 -8.02 4.84
CA ASP A 83 9.41 -8.58 5.04
C ASP A 83 10.21 -7.81 6.10
N SER A 84 10.06 -6.48 6.14
CA SER A 84 10.67 -5.63 7.18
C SER A 84 10.00 -5.76 8.56
N GLY A 85 8.83 -6.39 8.63
CA GLY A 85 8.02 -6.46 9.85
C GLY A 85 7.27 -5.16 10.20
N GLU A 86 7.36 -4.11 9.38
CA GLU A 86 6.76 -2.79 9.63
C GLU A 86 5.23 -2.86 9.84
N VAL A 87 4.55 -3.82 9.21
CA VAL A 87 3.10 -4.00 9.30
C VAL A 87 2.68 -5.27 10.05
N ALA A 88 3.60 -5.96 10.71
CA ALA A 88 3.32 -7.26 11.34
C ALA A 88 2.19 -7.21 12.38
N ASP A 89 2.15 -6.17 13.20
CA ASP A 89 1.10 -5.95 14.20
C ASP A 89 -0.26 -5.60 13.56
N LEU A 90 -0.27 -4.80 12.49
CA LEU A 90 -1.49 -4.55 11.69
C LEU A 90 -1.99 -5.85 11.04
N GLN A 91 -1.12 -6.64 10.43
CA GLN A 91 -1.49 -7.92 9.83
C GLN A 91 -2.08 -8.88 10.87
N ALA A 92 -1.48 -8.95 12.07
CA ALA A 92 -2.02 -9.73 13.18
C ALA A 92 -3.41 -9.23 13.59
N ALA A 93 -3.58 -7.91 13.78
CA ALA A 93 -4.86 -7.32 14.13
C ALA A 93 -5.94 -7.55 13.05
N PHE A 94 -5.59 -7.47 11.78
CA PHE A 94 -6.51 -7.77 10.66
C PHE A 94 -6.99 -9.21 10.69
N ARG A 95 -6.09 -10.17 10.94
CA ARG A 95 -6.44 -11.58 11.09
C ARG A 95 -7.33 -11.80 12.32
N ASP A 96 -6.91 -11.30 13.48
CA ASP A 96 -7.56 -11.57 14.77
C ASP A 96 -8.95 -10.92 14.87
N ARG A 97 -9.20 -9.85 14.12
CA ARG A 97 -10.48 -9.14 14.04
C ARG A 97 -11.34 -9.52 12.84
N ASN A 98 -10.93 -10.51 12.03
CA ASN A 98 -11.58 -10.86 10.76
C ASN A 98 -11.77 -9.63 9.85
N ALA A 99 -10.79 -8.74 9.81
CA ALA A 99 -10.79 -7.52 9.02
C ALA A 99 -10.54 -7.75 7.52
N LEU A 100 -10.57 -8.99 7.08
CA LEU A 100 -10.44 -9.41 5.69
C LEU A 100 -11.35 -10.62 5.41
N GLN A 101 -11.82 -10.73 4.17
CA GLN A 101 -12.54 -11.90 3.67
C GLN A 101 -11.86 -12.40 2.39
N CYS A 102 -12.14 -11.82 1.22
CA CYS A 102 -11.46 -12.22 -0.01
C CYS A 102 -9.98 -11.79 -0.06
N GLY A 103 -9.56 -10.83 0.75
CA GLY A 103 -8.18 -10.34 0.84
C GLY A 103 -7.75 -9.33 -0.24
N PHE A 104 -8.57 -9.11 -1.28
CA PHE A 104 -8.17 -8.28 -2.43
C PHE A 104 -7.83 -6.84 -2.07
N CYS A 105 -8.58 -6.20 -1.17
CA CYS A 105 -8.30 -4.83 -0.72
C CYS A 105 -7.22 -4.75 0.36
N THR A 106 -6.87 -5.88 0.98
CA THR A 106 -6.05 -5.91 2.21
C THR A 106 -4.67 -5.28 2.04
N PRO A 107 -3.89 -5.53 0.97
CA PRO A 107 -2.61 -4.87 0.78
C PRO A 107 -2.72 -3.34 0.77
N GLY A 108 -3.62 -2.79 -0.03
CA GLY A 108 -3.84 -1.34 -0.10
C GLY A 108 -4.37 -0.75 1.21
N MET A 109 -5.22 -1.48 1.94
CA MET A 109 -5.70 -1.08 3.28
C MET A 109 -4.56 -1.03 4.29
N LEU A 110 -3.67 -2.03 4.30
CA LEU A 110 -2.52 -2.07 5.19
C LEU A 110 -1.54 -0.93 4.89
N MET A 111 -1.28 -0.64 3.60
CA MET A 111 -0.46 0.49 3.18
C MET A 111 -1.02 1.82 3.70
N ALA A 112 -2.32 2.07 3.51
CA ALA A 112 -2.98 3.29 3.95
C ALA A 112 -3.07 3.37 5.49
N ALA A 113 -3.40 2.28 6.18
CA ALA A 113 -3.46 2.24 7.63
C ALA A 113 -2.09 2.48 8.27
N GLN A 114 -1.03 1.88 7.72
CA GLN A 114 0.33 2.10 8.18
C GLN A 114 0.78 3.55 7.99
N ASP A 115 0.40 4.17 6.89
CA ASP A 115 0.70 5.57 6.63
C ASP A 115 -0.02 6.50 7.63
N LEU A 116 -1.31 6.27 7.90
CA LEU A 116 -2.05 6.97 8.94
C LEU A 116 -1.36 6.85 10.32
N LEU A 117 -0.95 5.63 10.71
CA LEU A 117 -0.34 5.37 12.01
C LEU A 117 1.09 5.94 12.14
N LYS A 118 1.75 6.26 11.03
CA LYS A 118 3.00 7.05 11.02
C LYS A 118 2.74 8.53 11.26
N GLN A 119 1.64 9.06 10.71
CA GLN A 119 1.29 10.47 10.85
C GLN A 119 0.64 10.78 12.21
N GLN A 120 -0.13 9.84 12.76
CA GLN A 120 -0.86 10.00 14.03
C GLN A 120 -0.74 8.76 14.89
N THR A 121 -0.26 8.94 16.11
CA THR A 121 -0.04 7.83 17.06
C THR A 121 -1.36 7.19 17.51
N GLU A 122 -2.39 7.99 17.76
CA GLU A 122 -3.70 7.54 18.25
C GLU A 122 -4.84 8.24 17.50
N PRO A 123 -5.07 7.90 16.21
CA PRO A 123 -6.21 8.42 15.48
C PRO A 123 -7.52 7.88 16.09
N ASP A 124 -8.54 8.73 16.21
CA ASP A 124 -9.88 8.29 16.57
C ASP A 124 -10.56 7.53 15.42
N ARG A 125 -11.71 6.91 15.70
CA ARG A 125 -12.44 6.10 14.73
C ARG A 125 -12.92 6.90 13.52
N GLU A 126 -13.27 8.17 13.70
CA GLU A 126 -13.72 9.04 12.61
C GLU A 126 -12.53 9.33 11.67
N LYS A 127 -11.37 9.66 12.22
CA LYS A 127 -10.15 9.87 11.45
C LYS A 127 -9.70 8.63 10.68
N ILE A 128 -9.82 7.44 11.30
CA ILE A 128 -9.54 6.18 10.62
C ILE A 128 -10.49 5.98 9.43
N ARG A 129 -11.80 6.24 9.61
CA ARG A 129 -12.78 6.13 8.52
C ARG A 129 -12.49 7.09 7.38
N GLU A 130 -12.23 8.36 7.72
CA GLU A 130 -11.87 9.40 6.76
C GLU A 130 -10.66 8.98 5.92
N TYR A 131 -9.58 8.57 6.60
CA TYR A 131 -8.33 8.22 5.94
C TYR A 131 -8.46 7.00 5.02
N LEU A 132 -9.20 5.99 5.45
CA LEU A 132 -9.45 4.77 4.67
C LEU A 132 -10.58 4.90 3.64
N SER A 133 -11.25 6.05 3.54
CA SER A 133 -12.37 6.27 2.60
C SER A 133 -11.97 6.10 1.13
N GLY A 134 -10.70 6.32 0.80
CA GLY A 134 -10.14 6.08 -0.51
C GLY A 134 -9.72 4.63 -0.80
N ASN A 135 -9.98 3.69 0.12
CA ASN A 135 -9.65 2.27 -0.03
C ASN A 135 -10.94 1.44 0.09
N TYR A 136 -11.37 0.82 -1.00
CA TYR A 136 -12.68 0.15 -1.06
C TYR A 136 -12.59 -1.33 -0.69
N CYS A 137 -13.49 -1.75 0.19
CA CYS A 137 -13.73 -3.15 0.52
C CYS A 137 -15.20 -3.51 0.27
N ARG A 138 -15.43 -4.52 -0.56
CA ARG A 138 -16.81 -5.00 -0.87
C ARG A 138 -17.31 -6.02 0.15
N CYS A 139 -16.44 -6.60 0.97
CA CYS A 139 -16.76 -7.78 1.77
C CYS A 139 -17.05 -7.47 3.23
N THR A 140 -16.24 -6.62 3.90
CA THR A 140 -16.16 -6.54 5.36
C THR A 140 -17.14 -5.55 6.00
N GLY A 141 -17.68 -4.59 5.25
CA GLY A 141 -18.46 -3.47 5.81
C GLY A 141 -17.63 -2.52 6.70
N TYR A 142 -16.29 -2.60 6.61
CA TYR A 142 -15.28 -1.71 7.23
C TYR A 142 -15.14 -1.77 8.76
N GLN A 143 -16.16 -2.16 9.54
CA GLN A 143 -16.08 -2.09 11.01
C GLN A 143 -14.89 -2.87 11.58
N ALA A 144 -14.69 -4.10 11.14
CA ALA A 144 -13.56 -4.93 11.57
C ALA A 144 -12.20 -4.32 11.16
N ILE A 145 -12.13 -3.66 9.99
CA ILE A 145 -10.92 -2.94 9.55
C ILE A 145 -10.62 -1.78 10.48
N ILE A 146 -11.62 -0.95 10.80
CA ILE A 146 -11.48 0.18 11.72
C ILE A 146 -11.06 -0.31 13.11
N ASP A 147 -11.68 -1.39 13.59
CA ASP A 147 -11.35 -2.01 14.89
C ASP A 147 -9.89 -2.53 14.92
N ALA A 148 -9.42 -3.10 13.83
CA ALA A 148 -8.03 -3.58 13.72
C ALA A 148 -7.03 -2.42 13.78
N VAL A 149 -7.27 -1.35 13.01
CA VAL A 149 -6.40 -0.16 13.01
C VAL A 149 -6.39 0.54 14.36
N GLU A 150 -7.57 0.75 14.97
CA GLU A 150 -7.69 1.36 16.31
C GLU A 150 -6.97 0.52 17.38
N THR A 151 -7.12 -0.80 17.33
CA THR A 151 -6.45 -1.72 18.26
C THR A 151 -4.93 -1.61 18.14
N THR A 152 -4.42 -1.57 16.91
CA THR A 152 -2.98 -1.42 16.64
C THR A 152 -2.47 -0.06 17.11
N ALA A 153 -3.20 1.02 16.84
CA ALA A 153 -2.86 2.37 17.30
C ALA A 153 -2.68 2.42 18.83
N ARG A 154 -3.67 1.93 19.57
CA ARG A 154 -3.63 1.87 21.04
C ARG A 154 -2.49 0.99 21.58
N ALA A 155 -2.17 -0.10 20.90
CA ALA A 155 -1.07 -0.97 21.30
C ALA A 155 0.29 -0.30 21.09
N ARG A 156 0.46 0.46 20.00
CA ARG A 156 1.68 1.23 19.70
C ARG A 156 1.83 2.41 20.67
N GLY A 157 0.76 3.17 20.94
CA GLY A 157 0.78 4.28 21.91
C GLY A 157 1.23 3.86 23.29
N ARG A 158 0.81 2.68 23.77
CA ARG A 158 1.25 2.13 25.08
C ARG A 158 2.70 1.70 25.13
N ARG A 159 3.36 1.45 23.98
CA ARG A 159 4.79 1.09 23.93
C ARG A 159 5.71 2.31 23.93
N THR A 160 5.17 3.48 23.62
CA THR A 160 5.91 4.75 23.53
C THR A 160 5.73 5.63 24.77
N ALA A 161 4.81 5.29 25.68
CA ALA A 161 4.58 5.94 26.97
C ALA A 161 5.34 5.23 28.09
#